data_d462c6777123ef1e17c6d1a156259f4a
#
_entry.id   d462c6777123ef1e17c6d1a156259f4a
#
_cell.length_a   1.000
_cell.length_b   1.000
_cell.length_c   1.000
_cell.angle_alpha   90.00
_cell.angle_beta   90.00
_cell.angle_gamma   90.00
#
_symmetry.space_group_name_H-M   'P 1'
#
loop_
_entity.id
_entity.type
_entity.pdbx_description
1 polymer ?
#
loop_
_entity_poly.entity_id
_entity_poly.type
_entity_poly.pdbx_seq_one_letter_code
_entity_poly.pdbx_strand_id
1 'polypeptide(L)'
;KVDGTWLSQEDGLAAIKLLRDVGMDGRIKLPTIGNERAGLMLSGCAIVDAVWEACPAGRLRVADRGLREGLLLSMMYGPKKPKPRRRGRRGRKPSQARAGAEDQKGTQDGG
;
A
#
# COMPACT_ATOMS: atom_id res chain seq x y z
N LYS A 1 -12.48 9.73 -16.92
CA LYS A 1 -11.29 10.12 -16.13
C LYS A 1 -10.73 8.86 -15.50
N VAL A 2 -9.54 8.46 -15.93
CA VAL A 2 -8.91 7.18 -15.51
C VAL A 2 -8.15 7.34 -14.18
N ASP A 3 -7.63 8.56 -13.92
CA ASP A 3 -6.88 8.87 -12.71
C ASP A 3 -7.70 8.66 -11.44
N GLY A 4 -7.14 7.91 -10.51
CA GLY A 4 -7.77 7.57 -9.24
C GLY A 4 -8.71 6.37 -9.27
N THR A 5 -8.90 5.73 -10.43
CA THR A 5 -9.71 4.52 -10.58
C THR A 5 -9.04 3.34 -9.89
N TRP A 6 -9.83 2.50 -9.25
CA TRP A 6 -9.35 1.24 -8.70
C TRP A 6 -9.45 0.14 -9.76
N LEU A 7 -8.36 -0.59 -9.94
CA LEU A 7 -8.24 -1.75 -10.80
C LEU A 7 -8.07 -2.99 -9.91
N SER A 8 -8.96 -3.95 -10.03
CA SER A 8 -8.80 -5.25 -9.36
C SER A 8 -7.68 -6.05 -10.02
N GLN A 9 -7.10 -6.99 -9.29
CA GLN A 9 -6.10 -7.89 -9.87
C GLN A 9 -6.70 -8.72 -11.01
N GLU A 10 -7.94 -9.16 -10.86
CA GLU A 10 -8.67 -9.93 -11.86
C GLU A 10 -8.84 -9.15 -13.17
N ASP A 11 -9.33 -7.90 -13.10
CA ASP A 11 -9.49 -7.04 -14.28
C ASP A 11 -8.15 -6.73 -14.93
N GLY A 12 -7.10 -6.53 -14.10
CA GLY A 12 -5.74 -6.29 -14.60
C GLY A 12 -5.19 -7.49 -15.37
N LEU A 13 -5.32 -8.69 -14.83
CA LEU A 13 -4.89 -9.93 -15.52
C LEU A 13 -5.71 -10.20 -16.78
N ALA A 14 -7.01 -9.92 -16.76
CA ALA A 14 -7.86 -10.02 -17.95
C ALA A 14 -7.41 -9.04 -19.05
N ALA A 15 -7.07 -7.80 -18.69
CA ALA A 15 -6.53 -6.83 -19.63
C ALA A 15 -5.17 -7.25 -20.20
N ILE A 16 -4.27 -7.79 -19.39
CA ILE A 16 -2.97 -8.33 -19.83
C ILE A 16 -3.17 -9.46 -20.83
N LYS A 17 -4.08 -10.39 -20.52
CA LYS A 17 -4.43 -11.50 -21.42
C LYS A 17 -4.96 -10.98 -22.76
N LEU A 18 -5.91 -10.05 -22.74
CA LEU A 18 -6.45 -9.44 -23.94
C LEU A 18 -5.35 -8.80 -24.80
N LEU A 19 -4.44 -8.03 -24.20
CA LEU A 19 -3.34 -7.39 -24.92
C LEU A 19 -2.34 -8.37 -25.51
N ARG A 20 -2.19 -9.54 -24.91
CA ARG A 20 -1.38 -10.64 -25.43
C ARG A 20 -2.06 -11.30 -26.63
N ASP A 21 -3.35 -11.60 -26.49
CA ASP A 21 -4.13 -12.36 -27.45
C ASP A 21 -4.38 -11.59 -28.77
N VAL A 22 -4.57 -10.26 -28.71
CA VAL A 22 -4.78 -9.42 -29.90
C VAL A 22 -3.54 -9.24 -30.77
N GLY A 23 -2.37 -9.64 -30.27
CA GLY A 23 -1.10 -9.53 -31.02
C GLY A 23 -0.66 -8.10 -31.32
N MET A 24 0.42 -7.93 -32.07
CA MET A 24 1.01 -6.63 -32.37
C MET A 24 0.05 -5.74 -33.19
N ASP A 25 -0.53 -6.29 -34.26
CA ASP A 25 -1.43 -5.54 -35.13
C ASP A 25 -2.71 -5.10 -34.41
N GLY A 26 -3.23 -5.95 -33.53
CA GLY A 26 -4.38 -5.60 -32.71
C GLY A 26 -4.08 -4.47 -31.74
N ARG A 27 -2.93 -4.49 -31.10
CA ARG A 27 -2.50 -3.42 -30.19
C ARG A 27 -2.32 -2.07 -30.86
N ILE A 28 -1.75 -2.06 -32.08
CA ILE A 28 -1.58 -0.83 -32.86
C ILE A 28 -2.95 -0.18 -33.20
N LYS A 29 -3.97 -0.97 -33.42
CA LYS A 29 -5.32 -0.49 -33.72
C LYS A 29 -6.09 0.04 -32.50
N LEU A 30 -5.60 -0.24 -31.30
CA LEU A 30 -6.23 0.28 -30.09
C LEU A 30 -5.93 1.78 -29.95
N PRO A 31 -6.95 2.66 -29.91
CA PRO A 31 -6.76 4.12 -29.92
C PRO A 31 -6.02 4.64 -28.68
N THR A 32 -6.00 3.88 -27.60
CA THR A 32 -5.31 4.22 -26.35
C THR A 32 -3.83 3.89 -26.35
N ILE A 33 -3.37 3.01 -27.24
CA ILE A 33 -1.99 2.51 -27.27
C ILE A 33 -1.19 3.18 -28.39
N GLY A 34 -1.69 3.11 -29.62
CA GLY A 34 -1.01 3.63 -30.80
C GLY A 34 0.24 2.83 -31.19
N ASN A 35 0.79 3.19 -32.36
CA ASN A 35 1.91 2.45 -32.96
C ASN A 35 3.18 2.49 -32.09
N GLU A 36 3.52 3.65 -31.52
CA GLU A 36 4.78 3.83 -30.78
C GLU A 36 4.85 2.99 -29.50
N ARG A 37 3.71 2.73 -28.86
CA ARG A 37 3.64 2.03 -27.57
C ARG A 37 3.31 0.55 -27.68
N ALA A 38 2.80 0.11 -28.83
CA ALA A 38 2.33 -1.27 -29.00
C ALA A 38 3.41 -2.32 -28.72
N GLY A 39 4.67 -2.04 -29.06
CA GLY A 39 5.80 -2.92 -28.79
C GLY A 39 6.19 -2.98 -27.32
N LEU A 40 6.01 -1.89 -26.58
CA LEU A 40 6.40 -1.78 -25.17
C LEU A 40 5.31 -2.30 -24.22
N MET A 41 4.07 -2.48 -24.71
CA MET A 41 2.94 -2.85 -23.86
C MET A 41 3.14 -4.18 -23.15
N LEU A 42 3.68 -5.19 -23.81
CA LEU A 42 3.90 -6.50 -23.20
C LEU A 42 4.98 -6.45 -22.12
N SER A 43 6.03 -5.66 -22.30
CA SER A 43 7.04 -5.45 -21.26
C SER A 43 6.44 -4.76 -20.05
N GLY A 44 5.58 -3.75 -20.27
CA GLY A 44 4.84 -3.09 -19.19
C GLY A 44 3.91 -4.05 -18.46
N CYS A 45 3.19 -4.91 -19.20
CA CYS A 45 2.33 -5.94 -18.62
C CYS A 45 3.12 -6.94 -17.76
N ALA A 46 4.29 -7.40 -18.23
CA ALA A 46 5.14 -8.31 -17.48
C ALA A 46 5.66 -7.67 -16.16
N ILE A 47 5.95 -6.37 -16.16
CA ILE A 47 6.35 -5.65 -14.95
C ILE A 47 5.18 -5.60 -13.95
N VAL A 48 3.97 -5.30 -14.41
CA VAL A 48 2.78 -5.25 -13.55
C VAL A 48 2.49 -6.62 -12.96
N ASP A 49 2.59 -7.67 -13.74
CA ASP A 49 2.40 -9.06 -13.31
C ASP A 49 3.41 -9.45 -12.24
N ALA A 50 4.70 -9.19 -12.46
CA ALA A 50 5.75 -9.42 -11.49
C ALA A 50 5.57 -8.60 -10.18
N VAL A 51 5.06 -7.38 -10.27
CA VAL A 51 4.73 -6.57 -9.09
C VAL A 51 3.59 -7.18 -8.30
N TRP A 52 2.55 -7.72 -8.95
CA TRP A 52 1.46 -8.42 -8.27
C TRP A 52 1.91 -9.71 -7.59
N GLU A 53 2.84 -10.46 -8.21
CA GLU A 53 3.43 -11.64 -7.59
C GLU A 53 4.25 -11.28 -6.35
N ALA A 54 5.07 -10.24 -6.43
CA ALA A 54 5.94 -9.80 -5.33
C ALA A 54 5.18 -9.10 -4.19
N CYS A 55 4.10 -8.41 -4.53
CA CYS A 55 3.25 -7.64 -3.63
C CYS A 55 1.78 -8.01 -3.86
N PRO A 56 1.24 -9.06 -3.24
CA PRO A 56 -0.14 -9.50 -3.44
C PRO A 56 -1.11 -8.44 -2.91
N ALA A 57 -1.46 -7.48 -3.76
CA ALA A 57 -2.48 -6.47 -3.50
C ALA A 57 -3.73 -6.83 -4.31
N GLY A 58 -4.88 -6.99 -3.66
CA GLY A 58 -6.12 -7.35 -4.35
C GLY A 58 -6.59 -6.29 -5.35
N ARG A 59 -6.05 -5.07 -5.27
CA ARG A 59 -6.37 -3.96 -6.18
C ARG A 59 -5.24 -2.94 -6.24
N LEU A 60 -5.12 -2.27 -7.38
CA LEU A 60 -4.23 -1.14 -7.61
C LEU A 60 -5.04 0.14 -7.83
N ARG A 61 -4.47 1.26 -7.49
CA ARG A 61 -5.05 2.56 -7.84
C ARG A 61 -4.28 3.14 -9.01
N VAL A 62 -4.99 3.43 -10.08
CA VAL A 62 -4.41 4.05 -11.27
C VAL A 62 -4.02 5.49 -10.95
N ALA A 63 -2.78 5.86 -11.24
CA ALA A 63 -2.29 7.22 -11.13
C ALA A 63 -1.83 7.71 -12.50
N ASP A 64 -2.41 8.79 -12.95
CA ASP A 64 -2.07 9.45 -14.23
C ASP A 64 -0.87 10.40 -14.09
N ARG A 65 -0.47 10.68 -12.87
CA ARG A 65 0.67 11.54 -12.56
C ARG A 65 1.92 10.71 -12.33
N GLY A 66 2.94 10.99 -13.13
CA GLY A 66 4.20 10.28 -13.09
C GLY A 66 5.30 11.01 -12.32
N LEU A 67 6.52 10.50 -12.49
CA LEU A 67 7.72 11.04 -11.84
C LEU A 67 7.99 12.51 -12.21
N ARG A 68 7.69 12.92 -13.46
CA ARG A 68 7.90 14.30 -13.93
C ARG A 68 7.08 15.30 -13.12
N GLU A 69 5.78 15.03 -12.94
CA GLU A 69 4.88 15.88 -12.17
C GLU A 69 5.27 15.92 -10.70
N GLY A 70 5.69 14.78 -10.16
CA GLY A 70 6.20 14.70 -8.79
C GLY A 70 7.46 15.54 -8.60
N LEU A 71 8.38 15.50 -9.54
CA LEU A 71 9.60 16.30 -9.53
C LEU A 71 9.31 17.80 -9.64
N LEU A 72 8.45 18.20 -10.58
CA LEU A 72 8.04 19.59 -10.73
C LEU A 72 7.38 20.14 -9.46
N LEU A 73 6.46 19.37 -8.87
CA LEU A 73 5.82 19.75 -7.60
C LEU A 73 6.82 19.85 -6.46
N SER A 74 7.84 18.96 -6.41
CA SER A 74 8.91 19.03 -5.41
C SER A 74 9.76 20.27 -5.57
N MET A 75 10.05 20.67 -6.81
CA MET A 75 10.81 21.89 -7.10
C MET A 75 10.01 23.15 -6.77
N MET A 76 8.70 23.16 -7.02
CA MET A 76 7.82 24.33 -6.77
C MET A 76 7.52 24.54 -5.29
N TYR A 77 7.29 23.45 -4.57
CA TYR A 77 6.79 23.51 -3.18
C TYR A 77 7.87 23.10 -2.16
N GLY A 78 9.05 22.69 -2.60
CA GLY A 78 10.11 22.16 -1.76
C GLY A 78 9.81 20.77 -1.18
N PRO A 79 10.77 20.14 -0.52
CA PRO A 79 10.57 18.84 0.11
C PRO A 79 9.54 18.97 1.25
N LYS A 80 8.43 18.23 1.16
CA LYS A 80 7.47 18.13 2.27
C LYS A 80 8.22 17.63 3.50
N LYS A 81 8.33 18.47 4.53
CA LYS A 81 8.88 18.04 5.82
C LYS A 81 8.16 16.78 6.26
N PRO A 82 8.86 15.68 6.59
CA PRO A 82 8.23 14.48 7.08
C PRO A 82 7.41 14.84 8.33
N LYS A 83 6.13 14.50 8.32
CA LYS A 83 5.29 14.67 9.52
C LYS A 83 5.96 13.92 10.66
N PRO A 84 6.18 14.53 11.83
CA PRO A 84 6.77 13.83 12.96
C PRO A 84 5.91 12.60 13.25
N ARG A 85 6.53 11.42 13.18
CA ARG A 85 5.91 10.18 13.61
C ARG A 85 5.47 10.42 15.05
N ARG A 86 4.18 10.51 15.30
CA ARG A 86 3.65 10.49 16.66
C ARG A 86 4.17 9.21 17.30
N ARG A 87 5.24 9.34 18.09
CA ARG A 87 5.70 8.26 18.96
C ARG A 87 4.48 7.90 19.80
N GLY A 88 3.92 6.73 19.56
CA GLY A 88 2.86 6.19 20.35
C GLY A 88 3.29 6.27 21.82
N ARG A 89 2.54 7.03 22.59
CA ARG A 89 2.69 7.13 24.03
C ARG A 89 2.44 5.72 24.56
N ARG A 90 3.55 4.96 24.72
CA ARG A 90 3.51 3.67 25.40
C ARG A 90 2.85 3.94 26.75
N GLY A 91 1.64 3.45 26.90
CA GLY A 91 0.90 3.51 28.13
C GLY A 91 1.75 2.93 29.25
N ARG A 92 2.16 3.79 30.16
CA ARG A 92 2.76 3.43 31.42
C ARG A 92 1.66 2.69 32.19
N LYS A 93 1.76 1.36 32.27
CA LYS A 93 0.94 0.56 33.17
C LYS A 93 1.15 1.11 34.59
N PRO A 94 0.11 1.45 35.34
CA PRO A 94 0.30 1.74 36.75
C PRO A 94 0.72 0.44 37.45
N SER A 95 1.86 0.48 38.12
CA SER A 95 2.29 -0.56 39.05
C SER A 95 1.25 -0.69 40.13
N GLN A 96 0.59 -1.84 40.21
CA GLN A 96 -0.18 -2.20 41.40
C GLN A 96 0.80 -2.30 42.60
N ALA A 97 0.71 -1.32 43.46
CA ALA A 97 1.32 -1.37 44.77
C ALA A 97 0.73 -2.55 45.54
N ARG A 98 1.61 -3.45 45.90
CA ARG A 98 1.37 -4.44 46.96
C ARG A 98 1.04 -3.66 48.25
N ALA A 99 -0.16 -3.80 48.77
CA ALA A 99 -0.46 -3.58 50.15
C ALA A 99 -0.40 -4.95 50.83
N GLY A 100 0.72 -5.21 51.46
CA GLY A 100 0.80 -6.17 52.53
C GLY A 100 0.44 -5.44 53.83
N ALA A 101 -0.16 -6.09 54.71
CA ALA A 101 -0.20 -5.91 56.16
C ALA A 101 -1.01 -7.07 56.69
N GLU A 102 -0.40 -8.05 57.40
CA GLU A 102 -0.16 -7.97 58.80
C GLU A 102 -1.39 -7.55 59.58
N ASP A 103 -1.94 -8.49 60.33
CA ASP A 103 -1.80 -8.57 61.79
C ASP A 103 -2.56 -9.81 62.26
N GLN A 104 -1.92 -10.79 62.84
CA GLN A 104 -1.50 -10.97 64.19
C GLN A 104 -2.56 -10.79 65.26
N LYS A 105 -2.51 -11.82 66.06
CA LYS A 105 -2.91 -11.91 67.46
C LYS A 105 -4.38 -12.21 67.64
N GLY A 106 -4.64 -13.15 68.38
CA GLY A 106 -3.98 -13.77 69.48
C GLY A 106 -5.05 -14.33 70.37
N THR A 107 -4.62 -15.30 71.08
CA THR A 107 -4.89 -15.49 72.49
C THR A 107 -6.15 -16.23 72.84
N GLN A 108 -5.90 -17.49 73.23
CA GLN A 108 -6.15 -17.97 74.60
C GLN A 108 -7.62 -17.91 75.01
N ASP A 109 -8.12 -18.88 75.51
CA ASP A 109 -7.94 -19.62 76.70
C ASP A 109 -9.21 -20.43 76.98
N GLY A 110 -9.07 -21.54 77.44
CA GLY A 110 -9.55 -21.97 78.68
C GLY A 110 -10.82 -22.82 78.70
N GLY A 111 -10.61 -24.01 79.11
CA GLY A 111 -11.62 -24.81 79.67
C GLY A 111 -11.49 -26.27 79.38
#